data_f6ca83cff41a959ad16502bf9c084500
#
_entry.id   f6ca83cff41a959ad16502bf9c084500
#
_cell.length_a   1.000
_cell.length_b   1.000
_cell.length_c   1.000
_cell.angle_alpha   90.00
_cell.angle_beta   90.00
_cell.angle_gamma   90.00
#
_symmetry.space_group_name_H-M   'P 1'
#
loop_
_entity.id
_entity.type
_entity.pdbx_description
1 polymer ?
#
loop_
_entity_poly.entity_id
_entity_poly.type
_entity_poly.pdbx_seq_one_letter_code
_entity_poly.pdbx_strand_id
1 'polypeptide(L)'
;MKKSLLIILAALLVLPAFAKRQPKPQEVDSLGRKIKTGWNFGILPSVAYDADYGFQGGVLTNVYYYGDGSQYPEYIHSLYLEAAYTTKHHGIFRFNYDSKYLIPGYRLTLDATYLPDAMCDFYGFNGYQSKYHFAWHDWSKQPEKMSVEDYRTRVFYKYKRDLIRVAGDIEGTIYKDLKWNAGLGVLGYIIDDCDINMLNGKNEYDPTLVHQKALNPDAQLLYDKYKTWGLIGKDEQNGGWHPYLRGGITYDTRDKRQGPNKGIYTDAFFTYSAAFNAKYGAQADAGYNHLQFNFTFRHYVPCYTDKNGQNRITFAYRIGTQNNIAGKSPFYMNNYMNALFIQRVYYEGLGGGNSVRGMMANRILANGFAFANVEFRFRVVNFDIKHQHFYVGLNPFFDLGVITQPYKLDELVELHTEGKFTTLRESVTASGDNFDDYFSTDKRDIYMPHMTAGLGLKIGMNENFVLSCDWAMPLNKQDNQKWANFYVKMGYLF
;
A
#
# COMPACT_ATOMS: atom_id res chain seq x y z
N MET A 1 -1.98 11.24 26.26
CA MET A 1 -2.66 10.84 25.02
C MET A 1 -2.78 9.32 24.82
N LYS A 2 -1.82 8.47 25.26
CA LYS A 2 -1.93 6.99 25.13
C LYS A 2 -3.13 6.37 25.87
N LYS A 3 -3.59 6.96 26.98
CA LYS A 3 -4.73 6.42 27.77
C LYS A 3 -6.11 6.75 27.19
N SER A 4 -6.24 7.84 26.45
CA SER A 4 -7.55 8.27 25.88
C SER A 4 -7.95 7.48 24.63
N LEU A 5 -6.96 7.01 23.83
CA LEU A 5 -7.22 6.18 22.65
C LEU A 5 -7.69 4.76 23.04
N LEU A 6 -7.16 4.23 24.14
CA LEU A 6 -7.59 2.93 24.69
C LEU A 6 -9.03 2.97 25.23
N ILE A 7 -9.47 4.09 25.75
CA ILE A 7 -10.84 4.26 26.29
C ILE A 7 -11.87 4.34 25.16
N ILE A 8 -11.52 4.96 24.03
CA ILE A 8 -12.41 5.00 22.84
C ILE A 8 -12.51 3.60 22.20
N LEU A 9 -11.41 2.84 22.14
CA LEU A 9 -11.43 1.45 21.67
C LEU A 9 -12.22 0.53 22.62
N ALA A 10 -12.12 0.73 23.93
CA ALA A 10 -12.86 -0.03 24.93
C ALA A 10 -14.37 0.32 24.96
N ALA A 11 -14.74 1.56 24.69
CA ALA A 11 -16.14 1.99 24.62
C ALA A 11 -16.89 1.41 23.41
N LEU A 12 -16.18 1.10 22.30
CA LEU A 12 -16.73 0.42 21.13
C LEU A 12 -16.92 -1.10 21.33
N LEU A 13 -16.33 -1.69 22.37
CA LEU A 13 -16.45 -3.11 22.70
C LEU A 13 -17.67 -3.45 23.59
N VAL A 14 -18.40 -2.44 24.07
CA VAL A 14 -19.62 -2.65 24.86
C VAL A 14 -20.84 -2.51 23.96
N LEU A 15 -21.00 -3.43 23.01
CA LEU A 15 -22.28 -3.65 22.35
C LEU A 15 -23.10 -4.61 23.19
N PRO A 16 -24.40 -4.34 23.38
CA PRO A 16 -25.26 -5.10 24.32
C PRO A 16 -25.33 -6.56 23.90
N ALA A 17 -24.96 -7.42 24.82
CA ALA A 17 -25.18 -8.84 24.73
C ALA A 17 -26.67 -9.17 24.86
N PHE A 18 -27.15 -9.95 23.87
CA PHE A 18 -28.19 -10.99 24.04
C PHE A 18 -29.64 -10.61 24.28
N ALA A 19 -30.38 -10.59 23.19
CA ALA A 19 -31.74 -11.11 23.21
C ALA A 19 -31.74 -12.54 22.66
N LYS A 20 -31.97 -13.56 23.47
CA LYS A 20 -32.25 -14.92 23.03
C LYS A 20 -33.56 -14.91 22.22
N ARG A 21 -33.48 -14.93 20.90
CA ARG A 21 -34.61 -15.19 20.01
C ARG A 21 -34.70 -16.69 19.75
N GLN A 22 -35.92 -17.25 19.83
CA GLN A 22 -36.18 -18.62 19.36
C GLN A 22 -35.84 -18.74 17.89
N PRO A 23 -35.21 -19.85 17.44
CA PRO A 23 -34.87 -20.05 16.06
C PRO A 23 -36.15 -20.14 15.22
N LYS A 24 -36.36 -19.17 14.33
CA LYS A 24 -37.31 -19.27 13.23
C LYS A 24 -36.83 -20.35 12.23
N PRO A 25 -37.75 -20.98 11.47
CA PRO A 25 -37.39 -21.88 10.39
C PRO A 25 -36.39 -21.17 9.48
N GLN A 26 -35.26 -21.80 9.23
CA GLN A 26 -34.15 -21.18 8.49
C GLN A 26 -34.49 -21.24 7.01
N GLU A 27 -34.84 -20.11 6.41
CA GLU A 27 -35.08 -19.98 4.98
C GLU A 27 -33.77 -20.21 4.22
N VAL A 28 -33.86 -20.84 3.06
CA VAL A 28 -32.74 -21.06 2.14
C VAL A 28 -32.95 -20.22 0.87
N ASP A 29 -31.87 -19.73 0.29
CA ASP A 29 -31.89 -19.02 -1.00
C ASP A 29 -32.10 -20.02 -2.16
N SER A 30 -32.19 -19.49 -3.39
CA SER A 30 -32.36 -20.27 -4.62
C SER A 30 -31.23 -21.29 -4.90
N LEU A 31 -30.13 -21.18 -4.17
CA LEU A 31 -28.94 -22.08 -4.25
C LEU A 31 -28.87 -23.03 -3.05
N GLY A 32 -29.90 -23.11 -2.22
CA GLY A 32 -29.95 -23.96 -1.02
C GLY A 32 -29.08 -23.49 0.14
N ARG A 33 -28.56 -22.26 0.12
CA ARG A 33 -27.72 -21.70 1.17
C ARG A 33 -28.60 -21.05 2.25
N LYS A 34 -28.26 -21.23 3.51
CA LYS A 34 -28.98 -20.62 4.63
C LYS A 34 -28.93 -19.11 4.56
N ILE A 35 -30.10 -18.48 4.53
CA ILE A 35 -30.23 -17.02 4.58
C ILE A 35 -29.78 -16.53 5.97
N LYS A 36 -28.82 -15.63 5.99
CA LYS A 36 -28.37 -15.01 7.25
C LYS A 36 -29.26 -13.84 7.61
N THR A 37 -29.59 -13.74 8.88
CA THR A 37 -30.39 -12.66 9.48
C THR A 37 -29.68 -12.06 10.68
N GLY A 38 -30.01 -10.82 11.05
CA GLY A 38 -29.45 -10.14 12.20
C GLY A 38 -27.93 -9.95 12.10
N TRP A 39 -27.27 -9.91 13.24
CA TRP A 39 -25.83 -9.75 13.35
C TRP A 39 -25.10 -11.08 13.17
N ASN A 40 -24.11 -11.08 12.28
CA ASN A 40 -23.21 -12.20 12.03
C ASN A 40 -21.78 -11.69 12.12
N PHE A 41 -20.92 -12.41 12.80
CA PHE A 41 -19.51 -12.05 12.93
C PHE A 41 -18.60 -13.23 12.68
N GLY A 42 -17.39 -12.93 12.21
CA GLY A 42 -16.33 -13.91 12.03
C GLY A 42 -15.01 -13.31 12.48
N ILE A 43 -14.27 -14.03 13.30
CA ILE A 43 -12.93 -13.68 13.74
C ILE A 43 -11.95 -14.60 13.02
N LEU A 44 -10.96 -14.03 12.38
CA LEU A 44 -9.94 -14.76 11.64
C LEU A 44 -8.54 -14.28 12.05
N PRO A 45 -7.54 -15.18 12.07
CA PRO A 45 -6.16 -14.75 12.19
C PRO A 45 -5.77 -13.92 10.95
N SER A 46 -5.11 -12.80 11.18
CA SER A 46 -4.45 -12.01 10.13
C SER A 46 -3.03 -12.49 10.00
N VAL A 47 -2.80 -13.41 9.08
CA VAL A 47 -1.47 -14.02 8.83
C VAL A 47 -1.09 -13.77 7.39
N ALA A 48 0.07 -13.16 7.19
CA ALA A 48 0.63 -12.90 5.87
C ALA A 48 2.16 -12.93 5.92
N TYR A 49 2.77 -13.05 4.78
CA TYR A 49 4.21 -12.86 4.60
C TYR A 49 4.45 -11.99 3.38
N ASP A 50 5.30 -11.01 3.57
CA ASP A 50 5.74 -10.11 2.52
C ASP A 50 7.26 -9.97 2.60
N ALA A 51 7.93 -10.00 1.44
CA ALA A 51 9.39 -9.89 1.39
C ALA A 51 9.91 -8.57 1.98
N ASP A 52 9.12 -7.49 1.83
CA ASP A 52 9.47 -6.15 2.29
C ASP A 52 9.14 -5.96 3.78
N TYR A 53 8.01 -6.50 4.27
CA TYR A 53 7.50 -6.29 5.64
C TYR A 53 7.69 -7.48 6.58
N GLY A 54 8.08 -8.64 6.06
CA GLY A 54 8.31 -9.86 6.83
C GLY A 54 7.01 -10.60 7.15
N PHE A 55 7.02 -11.36 8.24
CA PHE A 55 5.86 -12.11 8.71
C PHE A 55 4.92 -11.20 9.50
N GLN A 56 3.63 -11.23 9.14
CA GLN A 56 2.54 -10.54 9.82
C GLN A 56 1.77 -11.50 10.70
N GLY A 57 1.52 -11.11 11.95
CA GLY A 57 0.64 -11.79 12.86
C GLY A 57 -0.38 -10.83 13.47
N GLY A 58 -1.62 -11.27 13.59
CA GLY A 58 -2.68 -10.42 14.13
C GLY A 58 -4.05 -11.07 14.10
N VAL A 59 -5.07 -10.25 14.24
CA VAL A 59 -6.48 -10.66 14.20
C VAL A 59 -7.28 -9.67 13.36
N LEU A 60 -8.23 -10.19 12.62
CA LEU A 60 -9.24 -9.40 11.93
C LEU A 60 -10.63 -9.95 12.22
N THR A 61 -11.60 -9.06 12.21
CA THR A 61 -13.02 -9.45 12.35
C THR A 61 -13.86 -8.70 11.33
N ASN A 62 -14.83 -9.44 10.76
CA ASN A 62 -15.91 -8.87 9.98
C ASN A 62 -17.21 -9.07 10.74
N VAL A 63 -17.94 -8.00 10.93
CA VAL A 63 -19.26 -8.00 11.54
C VAL A 63 -20.27 -7.52 10.50
N TYR A 64 -21.26 -8.34 10.21
CA TYR A 64 -22.28 -8.04 9.20
C TYR A 64 -23.66 -8.00 9.85
N TYR A 65 -24.48 -7.03 9.46
CA TYR A 65 -25.88 -6.97 9.81
C TYR A 65 -26.72 -7.19 8.55
N TYR A 66 -27.55 -8.22 8.56
CA TYR A 66 -28.41 -8.62 7.46
C TYR A 66 -29.88 -8.27 7.66
N GLY A 67 -30.26 -7.62 8.78
CA GLY A 67 -31.64 -7.30 9.08
C GLY A 67 -32.53 -8.54 9.19
N ASP A 68 -33.63 -8.55 8.47
CA ASP A 68 -34.54 -9.68 8.33
C ASP A 68 -34.08 -10.75 7.31
N GLY A 69 -32.99 -10.47 6.56
CA GLY A 69 -32.42 -11.34 5.52
C GLY A 69 -32.98 -11.11 4.12
N SER A 70 -33.90 -10.17 3.94
CA SER A 70 -34.52 -9.88 2.63
C SER A 70 -33.52 -9.44 1.57
N GLN A 71 -32.37 -8.87 1.98
CA GLN A 71 -31.31 -8.41 1.10
C GLN A 71 -30.17 -9.42 0.93
N TYR A 72 -30.23 -10.58 1.61
CA TYR A 72 -29.18 -11.59 1.52
C TYR A 72 -28.95 -12.03 0.06
N PRO A 73 -27.71 -12.16 -0.43
CA PRO A 73 -26.44 -12.18 0.32
C PRO A 73 -25.80 -10.80 0.61
N GLU A 74 -26.44 -9.69 0.24
CA GLU A 74 -25.95 -8.37 0.58
C GLU A 74 -26.21 -8.05 2.06
N TYR A 75 -25.27 -7.37 2.69
CA TYR A 75 -25.41 -6.88 4.06
C TYR A 75 -26.00 -5.47 4.08
N ILE A 76 -26.72 -5.15 5.13
CA ILE A 76 -27.19 -3.79 5.40
C ILE A 76 -26.04 -2.95 5.95
N HIS A 77 -25.29 -3.50 6.92
CA HIS A 77 -24.11 -2.88 7.50
C HIS A 77 -22.96 -3.87 7.56
N SER A 78 -21.76 -3.40 7.30
CA SER A 78 -20.51 -4.13 7.46
C SER A 78 -19.55 -3.33 8.30
N LEU A 79 -18.94 -3.97 9.30
CA LEU A 79 -17.87 -3.45 10.11
C LEU A 79 -16.66 -4.35 9.93
N TYR A 80 -15.51 -3.77 9.63
CA TYR A 80 -14.23 -4.46 9.55
C TYR A 80 -13.27 -3.87 10.58
N LEU A 81 -12.67 -4.72 11.37
CA LEU A 81 -11.64 -4.38 12.34
C LEU A 81 -10.42 -5.26 12.11
N GLU A 82 -9.24 -4.67 12.11
CA GLU A 82 -7.97 -5.40 12.00
C GLU A 82 -6.95 -4.80 12.96
N ALA A 83 -6.22 -5.68 13.66
CA ALA A 83 -5.06 -5.34 14.45
C ALA A 83 -3.98 -6.38 14.18
N ALA A 84 -2.89 -5.96 13.57
CA ALA A 84 -1.77 -6.84 13.21
C ALA A 84 -0.43 -6.10 13.34
N TYR A 85 0.64 -6.89 13.45
CA TYR A 85 2.00 -6.38 13.52
C TYR A 85 2.94 -7.29 12.74
N THR A 86 3.98 -6.70 12.14
CA THR A 86 4.95 -7.46 11.33
C THR A 86 6.30 -7.57 12.03
N THR A 87 7.09 -8.55 11.62
CA THR A 87 8.44 -8.77 12.16
C THR A 87 9.44 -7.67 11.79
N LYS A 88 9.09 -6.79 10.86
CA LYS A 88 9.89 -5.61 10.50
C LYS A 88 9.29 -4.31 11.04
N HIS A 89 8.60 -4.39 12.17
CA HIS A 89 8.09 -3.25 12.94
C HIS A 89 7.06 -2.37 12.23
N HIS A 90 6.17 -2.98 11.43
CA HIS A 90 4.99 -2.32 10.86
C HIS A 90 3.73 -2.76 11.60
N GLY A 91 2.93 -1.81 12.01
CA GLY A 91 1.62 -2.05 12.64
C GLY A 91 0.48 -1.80 11.65
N ILE A 92 -0.62 -2.53 11.82
CA ILE A 92 -1.85 -2.36 11.07
C ILE A 92 -3.00 -2.28 12.05
N PHE A 93 -3.63 -1.12 12.14
CA PHE A 93 -4.83 -0.92 12.94
C PHE A 93 -5.88 -0.26 12.06
N ARG A 94 -6.96 -0.98 11.76
CA ARG A 94 -8.00 -0.54 10.81
C ARG A 94 -9.38 -0.70 11.38
N PHE A 95 -10.19 0.29 11.14
CA PHE A 95 -11.64 0.25 11.24
C PHE A 95 -12.22 0.69 9.89
N ASN A 96 -13.15 -0.10 9.37
CA ASN A 96 -13.88 0.27 8.17
C ASN A 96 -15.35 -0.06 8.36
N TYR A 97 -16.23 0.90 8.08
CA TYR A 97 -17.68 0.74 8.03
C TYR A 97 -18.15 0.93 6.61
N ASP A 98 -19.03 0.06 6.14
CA ASP A 98 -19.64 0.13 4.82
C ASP A 98 -21.11 -0.19 4.87
N SER A 99 -21.94 0.63 4.21
CA SER A 99 -23.38 0.42 4.09
C SER A 99 -23.94 1.04 2.81
N LYS A 100 -24.79 0.28 2.13
CA LYS A 100 -25.61 0.77 1.01
C LYS A 100 -27.01 1.23 1.45
N TYR A 101 -27.36 1.03 2.71
CA TYR A 101 -28.71 1.17 3.22
C TYR A 101 -28.84 2.21 4.32
N LEU A 102 -27.73 2.73 4.86
CA LEU A 102 -27.77 3.78 5.89
C LEU A 102 -28.42 5.07 5.35
N ILE A 103 -28.05 5.42 4.12
CA ILE A 103 -28.65 6.53 3.37
C ILE A 103 -29.28 5.92 2.13
N PRO A 104 -30.63 5.94 1.97
CA PRO A 104 -31.31 5.34 0.83
C PRO A 104 -30.77 5.85 -0.51
N GLY A 105 -30.39 4.94 -1.39
CA GLY A 105 -29.87 5.24 -2.72
C GLY A 105 -28.36 5.54 -2.77
N TYR A 106 -27.68 5.58 -1.64
CA TYR A 106 -26.24 5.87 -1.56
C TYR A 106 -25.49 4.81 -0.75
N ARG A 107 -24.25 4.58 -1.13
CA ARG A 107 -23.31 3.79 -0.34
C ARG A 107 -22.43 4.73 0.46
N LEU A 108 -22.40 4.55 1.77
CA LEU A 108 -21.51 5.26 2.69
C LEU A 108 -20.40 4.33 3.14
N THR A 109 -19.15 4.82 3.10
CA THR A 109 -17.98 4.15 3.67
C THR A 109 -17.28 5.09 4.63
N LEU A 110 -16.97 4.62 5.83
CA LEU A 110 -16.14 5.31 6.81
C LEU A 110 -14.89 4.47 7.06
N ASP A 111 -13.75 5.12 7.17
CA ASP A 111 -12.46 4.48 7.40
C ASP A 111 -11.65 5.23 8.46
N ALA A 112 -11.09 4.49 9.40
CA ALA A 112 -10.09 4.97 10.32
C ALA A 112 -8.94 3.97 10.37
N THR A 113 -7.76 4.41 9.96
CA THR A 113 -6.58 3.55 9.80
C THR A 113 -5.38 4.20 10.47
N TYR A 114 -4.61 3.41 11.22
CA TYR A 114 -3.31 3.78 11.77
C TYR A 114 -2.27 2.74 11.38
N LEU A 115 -1.25 3.18 10.66
CA LEU A 115 -0.14 2.36 10.15
C LEU A 115 1.18 2.91 10.69
N PRO A 116 1.59 2.55 11.92
CA PRO A 116 2.93 2.86 12.41
C PRO A 116 3.97 2.03 11.67
N ASP A 117 5.04 2.67 11.25
CA ASP A 117 6.12 2.07 10.50
C ASP A 117 7.47 2.61 10.98
N ALA A 118 8.17 1.81 11.78
CA ALA A 118 9.46 2.19 12.35
C ALA A 118 10.61 2.13 11.34
N MET A 119 10.41 1.46 10.18
CA MET A 119 11.44 1.23 9.17
C MET A 119 10.85 1.30 7.75
N CYS A 120 10.17 2.40 7.42
CA CYS A 120 9.64 2.64 6.08
C CYS A 120 10.75 2.73 5.05
N ASP A 121 10.56 2.10 3.90
CA ASP A 121 11.52 2.13 2.81
C ASP A 121 11.65 3.51 2.16
N PHE A 122 12.91 3.95 1.93
CA PHE A 122 13.24 5.17 1.24
C PHE A 122 14.48 4.97 0.36
N TYR A 123 14.29 4.93 -0.95
CA TYR A 123 15.38 4.71 -1.93
C TYR A 123 15.71 5.98 -2.73
N GLY A 124 15.27 7.14 -2.24
CA GLY A 124 15.43 8.43 -2.90
C GLY A 124 14.37 8.70 -3.96
N PHE A 125 14.57 9.77 -4.70
CA PHE A 125 13.61 10.29 -5.67
C PHE A 125 13.91 9.80 -7.09
N ASN A 126 12.86 9.76 -7.94
CA ASN A 126 12.95 9.52 -9.37
C ASN A 126 13.56 8.16 -9.78
N GLY A 127 13.22 7.10 -9.05
CA GLY A 127 13.55 5.74 -9.49
C GLY A 127 15.04 5.53 -9.74
N TYR A 128 15.43 5.18 -10.98
CA TYR A 128 16.83 4.91 -11.31
C TYR A 128 17.74 6.15 -11.32
N GLN A 129 17.21 7.37 -11.25
CA GLN A 129 18.04 8.54 -11.02
C GLN A 129 18.74 8.47 -9.65
N SER A 130 18.08 7.86 -8.65
CA SER A 130 18.68 7.54 -7.35
C SER A 130 19.20 6.11 -7.37
N LYS A 131 20.51 5.96 -7.25
CA LYS A 131 21.20 4.67 -7.30
C LYS A 131 20.95 3.86 -6.03
N TYR A 132 20.73 2.57 -6.22
CA TYR A 132 20.59 1.61 -5.14
C TYR A 132 21.81 0.71 -5.04
N HIS A 133 22.43 0.64 -3.88
CA HIS A 133 23.59 -0.19 -3.58
C HIS A 133 23.23 -1.22 -2.52
N PHE A 134 23.09 -2.46 -2.95
CA PHE A 134 22.77 -3.57 -2.06
C PHE A 134 23.78 -3.72 -0.92
N ALA A 135 25.07 -3.58 -1.22
CA ALA A 135 26.17 -3.70 -0.26
C ALA A 135 26.06 -2.70 0.90
N TRP A 136 25.45 -1.54 0.70
CA TRP A 136 25.35 -0.52 1.74
C TRP A 136 24.48 -0.92 2.92
N HIS A 137 23.55 -1.89 2.74
CA HIS A 137 22.64 -2.29 3.79
C HIS A 137 22.54 -3.81 4.05
N ASP A 138 23.09 -4.66 3.19
CA ASP A 138 23.08 -6.12 3.38
C ASP A 138 24.48 -6.73 3.21
N TRP A 139 25.13 -7.00 4.32
CA TRP A 139 26.44 -7.63 4.38
C TRP A 139 26.40 -9.17 4.25
N SER A 140 25.22 -9.79 4.47
CA SER A 140 25.09 -11.24 4.63
C SER A 140 25.44 -12.05 3.39
N LYS A 141 25.45 -11.44 2.21
CA LYS A 141 25.60 -12.15 0.93
C LYS A 141 26.98 -12.01 0.27
N GLN A 142 27.87 -11.17 0.78
CA GLN A 142 29.22 -11.03 0.26
C GLN A 142 30.26 -10.79 1.39
N PRO A 143 30.38 -11.68 2.39
CA PRO A 143 31.27 -11.45 3.52
C PRO A 143 32.75 -11.33 3.17
N GLU A 144 33.19 -11.96 2.08
CA GLU A 144 34.63 -12.01 1.70
C GLU A 144 35.06 -10.86 0.80
N LYS A 145 34.13 -10.09 0.22
CA LYS A 145 34.40 -9.06 -0.80
C LYS A 145 34.04 -7.63 -0.38
N MET A 146 33.39 -7.48 0.78
CA MET A 146 33.00 -6.16 1.28
C MET A 146 34.11 -5.59 2.16
N SER A 147 34.60 -4.42 1.77
CA SER A 147 35.40 -3.60 2.69
C SER A 147 34.48 -2.98 3.76
N VAL A 148 35.04 -2.63 4.91
CA VAL A 148 34.33 -1.88 5.96
C VAL A 148 33.75 -0.57 5.40
N GLU A 149 34.39 -0.03 4.37
CA GLU A 149 34.02 1.22 3.70
C GLU A 149 32.76 1.11 2.84
N ASP A 150 32.41 -0.10 2.34
CA ASP A 150 31.26 -0.31 1.48
C ASP A 150 29.95 -0.47 2.26
N TYR A 151 30.01 -1.04 3.48
CA TYR A 151 28.82 -1.22 4.30
C TYR A 151 28.51 0.04 5.11
N ARG A 152 27.29 0.50 5.03
CA ARG A 152 26.77 1.66 5.80
C ARG A 152 26.05 1.20 7.05
N THR A 153 24.81 0.72 6.87
CA THR A 153 23.98 0.13 7.93
C THR A 153 22.78 -0.58 7.30
N ARG A 154 22.26 -1.64 7.94
CA ARG A 154 21.07 -2.36 7.44
C ARG A 154 19.81 -1.49 7.35
N VAL A 155 19.78 -0.34 8.00
CA VAL A 155 18.68 0.63 7.95
C VAL A 155 19.00 1.85 7.08
N PHE A 156 20.05 1.79 6.26
CA PHE A 156 20.49 2.91 5.42
C PHE A 156 19.36 3.48 4.54
N TYR A 157 18.54 2.61 3.97
CA TYR A 157 17.38 2.96 3.13
C TYR A 157 16.08 3.01 3.91
N LYS A 158 16.10 3.45 5.16
CA LYS A 158 14.92 3.48 6.04
C LYS A 158 14.75 4.83 6.69
N TYR A 159 13.49 5.15 7.02
CA TYR A 159 13.10 6.24 7.89
C TYR A 159 11.83 5.82 8.66
N LYS A 160 11.46 6.53 9.71
CA LYS A 160 10.22 6.26 10.44
C LYS A 160 9.07 7.02 9.79
N ARG A 161 7.92 6.35 9.60
CA ARG A 161 6.69 6.95 9.06
C ARG A 161 5.45 6.35 9.70
N ASP A 162 4.77 7.09 10.53
CA ASP A 162 3.44 6.70 10.99
C ASP A 162 2.39 7.40 10.11
N LEU A 163 1.38 6.66 9.65
CA LEU A 163 0.27 7.19 8.88
C LEU A 163 -1.03 7.02 9.64
N ILE A 164 -1.75 8.11 9.82
CA ILE A 164 -3.11 8.17 10.35
C ILE A 164 -4.03 8.61 9.21
N ARG A 165 -5.11 7.88 8.99
CA ARG A 165 -6.15 8.25 8.03
C ARG A 165 -7.51 8.18 8.69
N VAL A 166 -8.31 9.23 8.52
CA VAL A 166 -9.74 9.22 8.81
C VAL A 166 -10.45 9.75 7.58
N ALA A 167 -11.41 9.00 7.06
CA ALA A 167 -12.09 9.34 5.82
C ALA A 167 -13.55 8.91 5.81
N GLY A 168 -14.36 9.66 5.08
CA GLY A 168 -15.73 9.32 4.75
C GLY A 168 -15.97 9.48 3.24
N ASP A 169 -16.57 8.47 2.62
CA ASP A 169 -16.85 8.45 1.19
C ASP A 169 -18.32 8.11 0.95
N ILE A 170 -18.93 8.78 0.01
CA ILE A 170 -20.29 8.51 -0.46
C ILE A 170 -20.26 8.21 -1.96
N GLU A 171 -21.01 7.19 -2.38
CA GLU A 171 -21.15 6.75 -3.76
C GLU A 171 -22.63 6.74 -4.15
N GLY A 172 -22.96 7.29 -5.30
CA GLY A 172 -24.32 7.26 -5.86
C GLY A 172 -24.31 6.83 -7.31
N THR A 173 -25.43 6.25 -7.78
CA THR A 173 -25.59 5.83 -9.18
C THR A 173 -25.94 7.01 -10.06
N ILE A 174 -25.22 7.19 -11.18
CA ILE A 174 -25.57 8.11 -12.27
C ILE A 174 -26.50 7.38 -13.24
N TYR A 175 -26.03 6.26 -13.77
CA TYR A 175 -26.79 5.45 -14.73
C TYR A 175 -26.21 4.02 -14.78
N LYS A 176 -27.03 3.00 -14.51
CA LYS A 176 -26.64 1.58 -14.50
C LYS A 176 -25.37 1.35 -13.66
N ASP A 177 -24.28 0.97 -14.31
CA ASP A 177 -22.99 0.63 -13.70
C ASP A 177 -22.07 1.85 -13.53
N LEU A 178 -22.50 3.03 -14.00
CA LEU A 178 -21.79 4.29 -13.83
C LEU A 178 -22.23 5.00 -12.55
N LYS A 179 -21.27 5.34 -11.70
CA LYS A 179 -21.47 5.94 -10.40
C LYS A 179 -20.61 7.19 -10.25
N TRP A 180 -21.06 8.11 -9.43
CA TRP A 180 -20.24 9.19 -8.89
C TRP A 180 -19.77 8.82 -7.49
N ASN A 181 -18.61 9.32 -7.09
CA ASN A 181 -18.11 9.24 -5.73
C ASN A 181 -17.64 10.61 -5.26
N ALA A 182 -17.84 10.88 -3.98
CA ALA A 182 -17.31 12.05 -3.30
C ALA A 182 -16.84 11.63 -1.90
N GLY A 183 -15.76 12.24 -1.42
CA GLY A 183 -15.20 11.90 -0.14
C GLY A 183 -14.43 13.05 0.46
N LEU A 184 -14.28 12.98 1.77
CA LEU A 184 -13.47 13.88 2.54
C LEU A 184 -12.70 13.10 3.60
N GLY A 185 -11.57 13.62 4.02
CA GLY A 185 -10.78 12.98 5.07
C GLY A 185 -9.59 13.80 5.49
N VAL A 186 -8.83 13.21 6.39
CA VAL A 186 -7.56 13.75 6.87
C VAL A 186 -6.51 12.65 6.83
N LEU A 187 -5.35 12.98 6.29
CA LEU A 187 -4.13 12.19 6.38
C LEU A 187 -3.17 12.87 7.35
N GLY A 188 -2.72 12.17 8.36
CA GLY A 188 -1.69 12.61 9.29
C GLY A 188 -0.44 11.77 9.09
N TYR A 189 0.68 12.40 8.82
CA TYR A 189 1.98 11.77 8.75
C TYR A 189 2.85 12.25 9.90
N ILE A 190 3.48 11.32 10.60
CA ILE A 190 4.49 11.57 11.61
C ILE A 190 5.77 10.92 11.09
N ILE A 191 6.73 11.75 10.73
CA ILE A 191 7.98 11.34 10.09
C ILE A 191 9.14 11.69 11.01
N ASP A 192 10.12 10.78 11.08
CA ASP A 192 11.30 10.95 11.91
C ASP A 192 12.41 10.02 11.37
N ASP A 193 13.59 10.16 11.91
CA ASP A 193 14.67 9.19 11.73
C ASP A 193 14.32 7.85 12.41
N CYS A 194 14.91 6.76 11.95
CA CYS A 194 14.74 5.48 12.63
C CYS A 194 15.27 5.56 14.06
N ASP A 195 14.49 5.10 15.03
CA ASP A 195 14.96 4.96 16.41
C ASP A 195 15.91 3.78 16.53
N ILE A 196 17.21 4.03 16.35
CA ILE A 196 18.27 3.01 16.38
C ILE A 196 18.35 2.34 17.74
N ASN A 197 18.12 3.07 18.85
CA ASN A 197 18.13 2.49 20.17
C ASN A 197 17.00 1.48 20.37
N MET A 198 15.81 1.81 19.90
CA MET A 198 14.68 0.87 19.89
C MET A 198 14.98 -0.36 19.03
N LEU A 199 15.57 -0.19 17.85
CA LEU A 199 15.90 -1.28 16.93
C LEU A 199 17.04 -2.18 17.45
N ASN A 200 17.98 -1.62 18.18
CA ASN A 200 19.04 -2.37 18.84
C ASN A 200 18.52 -3.21 20.01
N GLY A 201 17.53 -2.70 20.75
CA GLY A 201 16.99 -3.34 21.94
C GLY A 201 18.09 -3.57 22.99
N LYS A 202 18.48 -4.83 23.19
CA LYS A 202 19.55 -5.22 24.14
C LYS A 202 20.92 -5.42 23.50
N ASN A 203 21.04 -5.24 22.17
CA ASN A 203 22.32 -5.42 21.49
C ASN A 203 23.12 -4.12 21.60
N GLU A 204 24.35 -4.21 22.08
CA GLU A 204 25.28 -3.09 22.15
C GLU A 204 26.12 -3.03 20.86
N TYR A 205 26.35 -1.82 20.36
CA TYR A 205 27.17 -1.59 19.18
C TYR A 205 28.64 -1.58 19.54
N ASP A 206 29.44 -2.37 18.83
CA ASP A 206 30.89 -2.40 18.94
C ASP A 206 31.51 -1.85 17.67
N PRO A 207 32.19 -0.70 17.69
CA PRO A 207 32.79 -0.08 16.50
C PRO A 207 33.92 -0.91 15.88
N THR A 208 34.45 -1.93 16.57
CA THR A 208 35.50 -2.81 16.05
C THR A 208 34.95 -3.96 15.19
N LEU A 209 33.63 -4.23 15.29
CA LEU A 209 32.97 -5.31 14.57
C LEU A 209 32.14 -4.78 13.39
N VAL A 210 32.51 -5.20 12.19
CA VAL A 210 31.75 -4.87 10.97
C VAL A 210 30.43 -5.67 10.91
N HIS A 211 30.50 -6.95 11.25
CA HIS A 211 29.37 -7.88 11.17
C HIS A 211 28.74 -8.09 12.54
N GLN A 212 27.76 -7.25 12.87
CA GLN A 212 27.04 -7.33 14.13
C GLN A 212 25.54 -7.05 13.97
N LYS A 213 24.75 -7.52 14.95
CA LYS A 213 23.30 -7.24 14.95
C LYS A 213 22.96 -5.81 15.36
N ALA A 214 23.79 -5.23 16.23
CA ALA A 214 23.62 -3.86 16.67
C ALA A 214 23.90 -2.87 15.54
N LEU A 215 23.11 -1.82 15.50
CA LEU A 215 23.23 -0.72 14.53
C LEU A 215 24.11 0.36 15.15
N ASN A 216 24.93 1.00 14.33
CA ASN A 216 25.66 2.18 14.75
C ASN A 216 24.69 3.32 15.07
N PRO A 217 24.68 3.86 16.33
CA PRO A 217 23.80 4.96 16.69
C PRO A 217 24.04 6.24 15.88
N ASP A 218 25.27 6.45 15.43
CA ASP A 218 25.69 7.65 14.68
C ASP A 218 25.64 7.47 13.16
N ALA A 219 25.06 6.36 12.66
CA ALA A 219 24.99 6.10 11.24
C ALA A 219 24.05 7.08 10.54
N GLN A 220 24.57 7.82 9.56
CA GLN A 220 23.76 8.63 8.68
C GLN A 220 22.96 7.76 7.70
N LEU A 221 21.64 7.93 7.70
CA LEU A 221 20.73 7.25 6.79
C LEU A 221 20.60 8.05 5.47
N LEU A 222 20.10 7.41 4.41
CA LEU A 222 19.85 8.12 3.15
C LEU A 222 18.86 9.29 3.36
N TYR A 223 17.89 9.10 4.25
CA TYR A 223 16.94 10.14 4.61
C TYR A 223 17.63 11.38 5.20
N ASP A 224 18.61 11.20 6.09
CA ASP A 224 19.42 12.30 6.66
C ASP A 224 20.21 13.03 5.59
N LYS A 225 20.80 12.28 4.66
CA LYS A 225 21.53 12.85 3.53
C LYS A 225 20.62 13.70 2.64
N TYR A 226 19.40 13.26 2.35
CA TYR A 226 18.44 14.00 1.56
C TYR A 226 18.01 15.32 2.24
N LYS A 227 17.91 15.35 3.58
CA LYS A 227 17.72 16.58 4.36
C LYS A 227 18.94 17.51 4.23
N THR A 228 20.13 16.94 4.41
CA THR A 228 21.41 17.70 4.34
C THR A 228 21.64 18.29 2.93
N TRP A 229 21.31 17.54 1.88
CA TRP A 229 21.47 17.99 0.49
C TRP A 229 20.38 18.99 0.04
N GLY A 230 19.38 19.27 0.88
CA GLY A 230 18.26 20.14 0.53
C GLY A 230 17.24 19.54 -0.43
N LEU A 231 17.21 18.21 -0.57
CA LEU A 231 16.17 17.53 -1.34
C LEU A 231 14.86 17.42 -0.56
N ILE A 232 14.94 17.37 0.76
CA ILE A 232 13.79 17.39 1.69
C ILE A 232 13.88 18.65 2.53
N GLY A 233 12.84 19.48 2.46
CA GLY A 233 12.77 20.75 3.16
C GLY A 233 12.48 20.60 4.67
N LYS A 234 12.88 21.59 5.46
CA LYS A 234 12.63 21.64 6.90
C LYS A 234 11.14 21.61 7.24
N ASP A 235 10.33 22.10 6.36
CA ASP A 235 8.87 22.23 6.45
C ASP A 235 8.13 20.90 6.19
N GLU A 236 8.77 19.89 5.56
CA GLU A 236 8.17 18.60 5.29
C GLU A 236 8.85 17.42 6.00
N GLN A 237 10.05 17.60 6.55
CA GLN A 237 10.85 16.50 7.13
C GLN A 237 10.19 15.79 8.32
N ASN A 238 9.23 16.39 9.02
CA ASN A 238 8.57 15.82 10.19
C ASN A 238 7.13 15.35 9.89
N GLY A 239 6.70 15.41 8.63
CA GLY A 239 5.34 15.07 8.23
C GLY A 239 4.37 16.25 8.35
N GLY A 240 3.09 15.93 8.53
CA GLY A 240 2.03 16.97 8.61
C GLY A 240 0.64 16.40 8.56
N TRP A 241 -0.36 17.29 8.70
CA TRP A 241 -1.78 16.97 8.59
C TRP A 241 -2.35 17.54 7.30
N HIS A 242 -2.99 16.67 6.52
CA HIS A 242 -3.50 16.98 5.19
C HIS A 242 -4.98 16.64 5.09
N PRO A 243 -5.89 17.57 5.37
CA PRO A 243 -7.28 17.39 5.01
C PRO A 243 -7.39 17.37 3.49
N TYR A 244 -8.30 16.54 2.98
CA TYR A 244 -8.53 16.42 1.56
C TYR A 244 -10.01 16.31 1.23
N LEU A 245 -10.33 16.74 0.00
CA LEU A 245 -11.59 16.48 -0.66
C LEU A 245 -11.31 15.62 -1.91
N ARG A 246 -12.20 14.68 -2.17
CA ARG A 246 -12.12 13.82 -3.35
C ARG A 246 -13.45 13.81 -4.08
N GLY A 247 -13.39 13.76 -5.42
CA GLY A 247 -14.58 13.60 -6.26
C GLY A 247 -14.23 12.94 -7.58
N GLY A 248 -15.11 12.07 -8.05
CA GLY A 248 -14.86 11.33 -9.27
C GLY A 248 -16.01 10.44 -9.71
N ILE A 249 -15.71 9.55 -10.65
CA ILE A 249 -16.62 8.60 -11.25
C ILE A 249 -16.04 7.20 -11.24
N THR A 250 -16.90 6.21 -11.08
CA THR A 250 -16.56 4.78 -11.13
C THR A 250 -17.49 4.06 -12.09
N TYR A 251 -16.95 3.20 -12.95
CA TYR A 251 -17.72 2.30 -13.82
C TYR A 251 -17.32 0.85 -13.51
N ASP A 252 -18.30 0.01 -13.12
CA ASP A 252 -18.04 -1.36 -12.63
C ASP A 252 -19.03 -2.37 -13.19
N THR A 253 -18.59 -3.14 -14.20
CA THR A 253 -19.35 -4.22 -14.85
C THR A 253 -18.81 -5.60 -14.52
N ARG A 254 -17.96 -5.72 -13.49
CA ARG A 254 -17.38 -7.02 -13.12
C ARG A 254 -18.47 -8.02 -12.67
N ASP A 255 -18.28 -9.28 -13.06
CA ASP A 255 -19.16 -10.38 -12.65
C ASP A 255 -19.16 -10.59 -11.13
N LYS A 256 -18.05 -10.31 -10.47
CA LYS A 256 -17.89 -10.36 -9.01
C LYS A 256 -16.77 -9.43 -8.56
N ARG A 257 -16.84 -9.01 -7.29
CA ARG A 257 -15.84 -8.08 -6.73
C ARG A 257 -14.50 -8.74 -6.41
N GLN A 258 -14.55 -9.99 -5.91
CA GLN A 258 -13.36 -10.75 -5.55
C GLN A 258 -13.04 -11.79 -6.63
N GLY A 259 -11.83 -11.73 -7.18
CA GLY A 259 -11.38 -12.65 -8.22
C GLY A 259 -12.27 -12.65 -9.47
N PRO A 260 -12.57 -11.49 -10.08
CA PRO A 260 -13.43 -11.40 -11.25
C PRO A 260 -12.84 -12.16 -12.43
N ASN A 261 -13.73 -12.76 -13.23
CA ASN A 261 -13.38 -13.46 -14.45
C ASN A 261 -13.77 -12.68 -15.70
N LYS A 262 -14.70 -11.74 -15.58
CA LYS A 262 -15.26 -10.98 -16.71
C LYS A 262 -15.62 -9.55 -16.27
N GLY A 263 -15.51 -8.61 -17.21
CA GLY A 263 -16.00 -7.25 -17.05
C GLY A 263 -14.90 -6.23 -16.84
N ILE A 264 -15.28 -5.00 -16.64
CA ILE A 264 -14.42 -3.84 -16.52
C ILE A 264 -14.68 -3.16 -15.19
N TYR A 265 -13.62 -2.67 -14.56
CA TYR A 265 -13.67 -1.70 -13.49
C TYR A 265 -12.79 -0.52 -13.87
N THR A 266 -13.34 0.68 -13.84
CA THR A 266 -12.55 1.89 -14.01
C THR A 266 -12.98 2.93 -12.98
N ASP A 267 -12.00 3.70 -12.52
CA ASP A 267 -12.16 4.71 -11.48
C ASP A 267 -11.28 5.91 -11.83
N ALA A 268 -11.87 7.07 -11.91
CA ALA A 268 -11.19 8.32 -12.22
C ALA A 268 -11.66 9.40 -11.26
N PHE A 269 -10.73 10.00 -10.51
CA PHE A 269 -11.07 11.01 -9.53
C PHE A 269 -9.94 12.03 -9.29
N PHE A 270 -10.34 13.17 -8.77
CA PHE A 270 -9.45 14.21 -8.29
C PHE A 270 -9.42 14.22 -6.77
N THR A 271 -8.25 14.47 -6.22
CA THR A 271 -8.05 14.68 -4.78
C THR A 271 -7.37 16.03 -4.59
N TYR A 272 -8.06 16.96 -3.95
CA TYR A 272 -7.48 18.23 -3.51
C TYR A 272 -7.06 18.06 -2.04
N SER A 273 -5.82 18.35 -1.74
CA SER A 273 -5.28 18.30 -0.38
C SER A 273 -4.64 19.62 -0.01
N ALA A 274 -4.89 20.05 1.23
CA ALA A 274 -4.29 21.23 1.83
C ALA A 274 -3.45 20.83 3.06
N ALA A 275 -2.32 21.50 3.30
CA ALA A 275 -1.54 21.31 4.50
C ALA A 275 -2.05 22.19 5.63
N PHE A 276 -2.11 21.62 6.84
CA PHE A 276 -2.32 22.34 8.07
C PHE A 276 -1.02 22.50 8.85
N ASN A 277 -0.81 23.67 9.42
CA ASN A 277 0.21 23.86 10.42
C ASN A 277 -0.19 23.13 11.70
N ALA A 278 0.42 21.96 11.93
CA ALA A 278 0.29 21.22 13.17
C ALA A 278 1.68 21.03 13.79
N LYS A 279 1.72 20.71 15.07
CA LYS A 279 2.95 20.50 15.86
C LYS A 279 3.97 19.51 15.25
N TYR A 280 3.56 18.77 14.23
CA TYR A 280 4.33 17.75 13.53
C TYR A 280 4.43 18.02 12.03
N GLY A 281 4.15 19.22 11.53
CA GLY A 281 3.96 19.34 10.12
C GLY A 281 4.53 20.54 9.44
N ALA A 282 4.51 20.42 8.12
CA ALA A 282 4.75 21.52 7.22
C ALA A 282 3.95 22.75 7.67
N GLN A 283 4.60 23.89 7.73
CA GLN A 283 3.93 25.13 8.06
C GLN A 283 2.85 25.41 7.01
N ALA A 284 1.71 25.94 7.42
CA ALA A 284 0.64 26.33 6.50
C ALA A 284 1.15 27.29 5.40
N ASP A 285 2.17 28.07 5.72
CA ASP A 285 2.83 29.00 4.80
C ASP A 285 3.74 28.31 3.78
N ALA A 286 4.05 27.02 3.94
CA ALA A 286 4.92 26.27 3.02
C ALA A 286 4.27 25.97 1.65
N GLY A 287 2.99 26.24 1.48
CA GLY A 287 2.31 26.14 0.20
C GLY A 287 2.11 24.71 -0.31
N TYR A 288 2.05 23.70 0.58
CA TYR A 288 1.81 22.31 0.23
C TYR A 288 0.35 21.99 -0.11
N ASN A 289 -0.30 22.87 -0.86
CA ASN A 289 -1.61 22.60 -1.43
C ASN A 289 -1.42 21.94 -2.79
N HIS A 290 -2.10 20.84 -3.05
CA HIS A 290 -1.99 20.17 -4.33
C HIS A 290 -3.30 19.54 -4.79
N LEU A 291 -3.43 19.45 -6.10
CA LEU A 291 -4.50 18.73 -6.77
C LEU A 291 -3.90 17.53 -7.50
N GLN A 292 -4.36 16.35 -7.16
CA GLN A 292 -3.90 15.10 -7.72
C GLN A 292 -5.00 14.46 -8.58
N PHE A 293 -4.64 14.01 -9.76
CA PHE A 293 -5.47 13.15 -10.60
C PHE A 293 -5.10 11.68 -10.41
N ASN A 294 -6.09 10.83 -10.24
CA ASN A 294 -5.95 9.41 -10.05
C ASN A 294 -6.83 8.67 -11.03
N PHE A 295 -6.28 7.65 -11.68
CA PHE A 295 -7.00 6.80 -12.61
C PHE A 295 -6.58 5.34 -12.43
N THR A 296 -7.57 4.46 -12.47
CA THR A 296 -7.36 3.00 -12.49
C THR A 296 -8.31 2.36 -13.48
N PHE A 297 -7.79 1.49 -14.31
CA PHE A 297 -8.55 0.65 -15.24
C PHE A 297 -8.19 -0.81 -15.02
N ARG A 298 -9.18 -1.68 -14.91
CA ARG A 298 -9.03 -3.13 -14.78
C ARG A 298 -9.96 -3.81 -15.75
N HIS A 299 -9.45 -4.79 -16.48
CA HIS A 299 -10.27 -5.56 -17.43
C HIS A 299 -9.98 -7.04 -17.25
N TYR A 300 -11.04 -7.83 -17.30
CA TYR A 300 -11.04 -9.27 -17.11
C TYR A 300 -11.71 -9.91 -18.30
N VAL A 301 -10.96 -10.70 -19.07
CA VAL A 301 -11.40 -11.34 -20.30
C VAL A 301 -11.41 -12.85 -20.11
N PRO A 302 -12.58 -13.50 -20.14
CA PRO A 302 -12.63 -14.98 -20.11
C PRO A 302 -12.11 -15.51 -21.44
N CYS A 303 -10.95 -16.17 -21.42
CA CYS A 303 -10.32 -16.72 -22.62
C CYS A 303 -10.78 -18.14 -22.93
N TYR A 304 -11.07 -18.92 -21.87
CA TYR A 304 -11.55 -20.31 -22.04
C TYR A 304 -12.52 -20.66 -20.93
N THR A 305 -13.70 -21.14 -21.33
CA THR A 305 -14.74 -21.68 -20.48
C THR A 305 -14.94 -23.15 -20.83
N ASP A 306 -14.94 -24.04 -19.85
CA ASP A 306 -15.11 -25.45 -20.05
C ASP A 306 -16.58 -25.84 -20.38
N LYS A 307 -16.82 -27.11 -20.69
CA LYS A 307 -18.14 -27.64 -21.02
C LYS A 307 -19.18 -27.50 -19.89
N ASN A 308 -18.71 -27.29 -18.65
CA ASN A 308 -19.55 -27.10 -17.47
C ASN A 308 -19.85 -25.61 -17.21
N GLY A 309 -19.45 -24.71 -18.10
CA GLY A 309 -19.63 -23.27 -17.93
C GLY A 309 -18.65 -22.63 -16.95
N GLN A 310 -17.62 -23.37 -16.50
CA GLN A 310 -16.61 -22.84 -15.60
C GLN A 310 -15.49 -22.15 -16.38
N ASN A 311 -15.18 -20.91 -16.02
CA ASN A 311 -14.06 -20.20 -16.62
C ASN A 311 -12.73 -20.80 -16.12
N ARG A 312 -11.92 -21.29 -17.05
CA ARG A 312 -10.64 -21.93 -16.79
C ARG A 312 -9.45 -21.05 -17.04
N ILE A 313 -9.58 -20.08 -17.96
CA ILE A 313 -8.51 -19.16 -18.31
C ILE A 313 -9.10 -17.75 -18.37
N THR A 314 -8.58 -16.87 -17.55
CA THR A 314 -8.88 -15.43 -17.60
C THR A 314 -7.60 -14.65 -17.91
N PHE A 315 -7.66 -13.80 -18.91
CA PHE A 315 -6.67 -12.74 -19.09
C PHE A 315 -7.12 -11.51 -18.30
N ALA A 316 -6.29 -11.06 -17.37
CA ALA A 316 -6.58 -9.92 -16.53
C ALA A 316 -5.46 -8.88 -16.63
N TYR A 317 -5.82 -7.62 -16.77
CA TYR A 317 -4.84 -6.55 -16.73
C TYR A 317 -5.36 -5.31 -16.00
N ARG A 318 -4.44 -4.58 -15.40
CA ARG A 318 -4.68 -3.34 -14.68
C ARG A 318 -3.71 -2.27 -15.17
N ILE A 319 -4.20 -1.06 -15.34
CA ILE A 319 -3.40 0.13 -15.61
C ILE A 319 -3.84 1.18 -14.59
N GLY A 320 -2.88 1.89 -14.02
CA GLY A 320 -3.17 2.98 -13.12
C GLY A 320 -2.16 4.10 -13.25
N THR A 321 -2.58 5.31 -12.88
CA THR A 321 -1.70 6.47 -12.82
C THR A 321 -2.14 7.42 -11.72
N GLN A 322 -1.17 8.09 -11.13
CA GLN A 322 -1.36 9.11 -10.12
C GLN A 322 -0.41 10.26 -10.43
N ASN A 323 -0.95 11.47 -10.60
CA ASN A 323 -0.18 12.64 -11.01
C ASN A 323 -0.62 13.89 -10.25
N ASN A 324 0.33 14.67 -9.79
CA ASN A 324 0.07 16.01 -9.28
C ASN A 324 -0.12 16.96 -10.46
N ILE A 325 -1.34 17.48 -10.63
CA ILE A 325 -1.69 18.33 -11.77
C ILE A 325 -1.62 19.82 -11.43
N ALA A 326 -1.65 20.18 -10.15
CA ALA A 326 -1.48 21.55 -9.68
C ALA A 326 -0.95 21.57 -8.24
N GLY A 327 -0.21 22.60 -7.91
CA GLY A 327 0.31 22.82 -6.57
C GLY A 327 1.55 21.99 -6.24
N LYS A 328 1.93 21.94 -4.96
CA LYS A 328 3.11 21.27 -4.43
C LYS A 328 2.68 20.24 -3.40
N SER A 329 3.09 18.99 -3.61
CA SER A 329 2.87 17.87 -2.69
C SER A 329 4.13 17.60 -1.88
N PRO A 330 4.07 17.40 -0.56
CA PRO A 330 5.21 16.92 0.18
C PRO A 330 5.57 15.50 -0.25
N PHE A 331 6.85 15.15 -0.15
CA PHE A 331 7.37 13.88 -0.71
C PHE A 331 6.62 12.65 -0.17
N TYR A 332 6.27 12.64 1.11
CA TYR A 332 5.62 11.51 1.77
C TYR A 332 4.17 11.29 1.33
N MET A 333 3.49 12.31 0.79
CA MET A 333 2.15 12.16 0.22
C MET A 333 2.15 11.37 -1.09
N ASN A 334 3.25 11.39 -1.83
CA ASN A 334 3.38 10.67 -3.09
C ASN A 334 3.57 9.15 -2.91
N ASN A 335 3.86 8.70 -1.68
CA ASN A 335 3.81 7.29 -1.29
C ASN A 335 2.39 6.79 -1.02
N TYR A 336 1.38 7.66 -0.99
CA TYR A 336 0.00 7.29 -0.79
C TYR A 336 -0.67 6.97 -2.12
N MET A 337 -0.89 5.68 -2.39
CA MET A 337 -1.42 5.24 -3.68
C MET A 337 -2.96 5.23 -3.72
N ASN A 338 -3.55 6.39 -3.93
CA ASN A 338 -4.99 6.53 -4.12
C ASN A 338 -5.51 5.75 -5.33
N ALA A 339 -4.75 5.70 -6.41
CA ALA A 339 -5.13 5.03 -7.64
C ALA A 339 -5.40 3.53 -7.51
N LEU A 340 -4.93 2.90 -6.42
CA LEU A 340 -5.18 1.48 -6.16
C LEU A 340 -6.26 1.26 -5.11
N PHE A 341 -6.34 2.12 -4.12
CA PHE A 341 -7.02 1.84 -2.88
C PHE A 341 -7.78 3.07 -2.37
N ILE A 342 -8.98 3.28 -2.88
CA ILE A 342 -9.84 4.36 -2.39
C ILE A 342 -10.22 4.14 -0.92
N GLN A 343 -10.58 2.91 -0.58
CA GLN A 343 -11.14 2.55 0.74
C GLN A 343 -10.11 1.94 1.70
N ARG A 344 -8.91 1.59 1.22
CA ARG A 344 -7.87 0.97 2.04
C ARG A 344 -6.54 1.67 1.85
N VAL A 345 -5.74 1.66 2.91
CA VAL A 345 -4.37 2.21 2.90
C VAL A 345 -3.39 1.05 3.03
N TYR A 346 -2.31 1.10 2.29
CA TYR A 346 -1.23 0.14 2.35
C TYR A 346 0.09 0.85 2.68
N TYR A 347 1.08 0.09 3.10
CA TYR A 347 2.39 0.61 3.48
C TYR A 347 3.19 1.12 2.29
N GLU A 348 3.18 0.33 1.22
CA GLU A 348 3.99 0.59 0.05
C GLU A 348 3.38 1.67 -0.85
N GLY A 349 4.28 2.49 -1.42
CA GLY A 349 4.00 3.33 -2.57
C GLY A 349 4.07 2.52 -3.86
N LEU A 350 4.69 3.04 -4.92
CA LEU A 350 4.91 2.24 -6.13
C LEU A 350 6.14 1.34 -5.96
N GLY A 351 5.89 0.04 -6.00
CA GLY A 351 6.77 -1.07 -5.66
C GLY A 351 6.15 -1.94 -4.58
N GLY A 352 6.69 -3.14 -4.40
CA GLY A 352 6.21 -4.10 -3.42
C GLY A 352 5.02 -4.93 -3.87
N GLY A 353 4.54 -5.73 -2.95
CA GLY A 353 3.60 -6.81 -3.23
C GLY A 353 2.22 -6.40 -3.73
N ASN A 354 1.78 -5.14 -3.58
CA ASN A 354 0.44 -4.69 -3.96
C ASN A 354 0.41 -3.84 -5.24
N SER A 355 1.57 -3.45 -5.76
CA SER A 355 1.65 -2.63 -6.99
C SER A 355 2.52 -3.28 -8.07
N VAL A 356 3.83 -3.26 -7.97
CA VAL A 356 4.79 -3.89 -8.87
C VAL A 356 5.55 -4.95 -8.09
N ARG A 357 5.10 -6.20 -8.17
CA ARG A 357 5.64 -7.33 -7.39
C ARG A 357 7.07 -7.64 -7.80
N GLY A 358 7.94 -7.89 -6.84
CA GLY A 358 9.37 -8.17 -7.08
C GLY A 358 10.26 -6.95 -7.02
N MET A 359 9.73 -5.75 -7.22
CA MET A 359 10.37 -4.48 -6.93
C MET A 359 10.28 -4.17 -5.44
N MET A 360 11.27 -3.51 -4.85
CA MET A 360 11.24 -3.06 -3.46
C MET A 360 10.07 -2.08 -3.23
N ALA A 361 9.43 -2.15 -2.06
CA ALA A 361 8.39 -1.21 -1.67
C ALA A 361 8.93 0.24 -1.69
N ASN A 362 8.12 1.19 -2.16
CA ASN A 362 8.51 2.61 -2.30
C ASN A 362 9.73 2.87 -3.21
N ARG A 363 10.09 1.95 -4.12
CA ARG A 363 11.25 2.15 -5.01
C ARG A 363 11.07 3.33 -5.96
N ILE A 364 9.85 3.59 -6.38
CA ILE A 364 9.50 4.76 -7.20
C ILE A 364 8.81 5.79 -6.31
N LEU A 365 9.48 6.90 -6.09
CA LEU A 365 8.96 8.08 -5.42
C LEU A 365 9.15 9.29 -6.32
N ALA A 366 8.05 9.81 -6.86
CA ALA A 366 8.02 10.92 -7.82
C ALA A 366 6.71 11.70 -7.70
N ASN A 367 6.62 12.88 -8.30
CA ASN A 367 5.38 13.68 -8.34
C ASN A 367 4.25 12.99 -9.09
N GLY A 368 4.58 12.13 -10.04
CA GLY A 368 3.61 11.33 -10.76
C GLY A 368 4.22 10.06 -11.33
N PHE A 369 3.40 9.02 -11.41
CA PHE A 369 3.78 7.71 -11.93
C PHE A 369 2.60 7.04 -12.62
N ALA A 370 2.91 6.06 -13.46
CA ALA A 370 1.96 5.11 -14.00
C ALA A 370 2.49 3.68 -13.81
N PHE A 371 1.57 2.72 -13.76
CA PHE A 371 1.90 1.31 -13.60
C PHE A 371 0.92 0.43 -14.39
N ALA A 372 1.38 -0.75 -14.74
CA ALA A 372 0.56 -1.79 -15.37
C ALA A 372 0.86 -3.15 -14.78
N ASN A 373 -0.15 -3.99 -14.69
CA ASN A 373 -0.04 -5.39 -14.30
C ASN A 373 -0.81 -6.24 -15.30
N VAL A 374 -0.21 -7.33 -15.73
CA VAL A 374 -0.82 -8.29 -16.67
C VAL A 374 -0.72 -9.67 -16.07
N GLU A 375 -1.82 -10.43 -16.05
CA GLU A 375 -1.88 -11.78 -15.53
C GLU A 375 -2.68 -12.70 -16.45
N PHE A 376 -2.16 -13.91 -16.66
CA PHE A 376 -2.99 -15.03 -17.09
C PHE A 376 -3.36 -15.88 -15.87
N ARG A 377 -4.66 -16.05 -15.63
CA ARG A 377 -5.20 -16.80 -14.49
C ARG A 377 -5.70 -18.14 -14.98
N PHE A 378 -4.92 -19.19 -14.72
CA PHE A 378 -5.28 -20.58 -15.07
C PHE A 378 -5.89 -21.27 -13.85
N ARG A 379 -7.09 -21.82 -13.96
CA ARG A 379 -7.65 -22.77 -13.00
C ARG A 379 -7.30 -24.18 -13.45
N VAL A 380 -6.24 -24.74 -12.87
CA VAL A 380 -5.65 -26.00 -13.31
C VAL A 380 -6.48 -27.18 -12.82
N VAL A 381 -6.82 -27.18 -11.52
CA VAL A 381 -7.54 -28.28 -10.87
C VAL A 381 -8.71 -27.71 -10.07
N ASN A 382 -9.86 -28.37 -10.15
CA ASN A 382 -11.02 -28.16 -9.28
C ASN A 382 -11.35 -29.47 -8.57
N PHE A 383 -11.69 -29.41 -7.30
CA PHE A 383 -12.06 -30.56 -6.50
C PHE A 383 -12.96 -30.16 -5.33
N ASP A 384 -13.77 -31.10 -4.85
CA ASP A 384 -14.67 -30.88 -3.74
C ASP A 384 -14.23 -31.69 -2.51
N ILE A 385 -14.22 -31.04 -1.34
CA ILE A 385 -13.99 -31.69 -0.05
C ILE A 385 -15.12 -31.29 0.89
N LYS A 386 -15.88 -32.28 1.42
CA LYS A 386 -16.95 -32.08 2.42
C LYS A 386 -17.88 -30.90 2.06
N HIS A 387 -18.42 -30.88 0.86
CA HIS A 387 -19.33 -29.83 0.35
C HIS A 387 -18.69 -28.44 0.16
N GLN A 388 -17.35 -28.36 0.18
CA GLN A 388 -16.61 -27.13 -0.14
C GLN A 388 -15.93 -27.31 -1.49
N HIS A 389 -16.08 -26.34 -2.36
CA HIS A 389 -15.45 -26.33 -3.68
C HIS A 389 -14.07 -25.66 -3.60
N PHE A 390 -13.03 -26.35 -4.05
CA PHE A 390 -11.67 -25.86 -4.11
C PHE A 390 -11.18 -25.78 -5.55
N TYR A 391 -10.29 -24.83 -5.79
CA TYR A 391 -9.49 -24.83 -7.02
C TYR A 391 -8.03 -24.50 -6.73
N VAL A 392 -7.15 -25.02 -7.58
CA VAL A 392 -5.74 -24.62 -7.66
C VAL A 392 -5.53 -23.90 -8.97
N GLY A 393 -4.93 -22.72 -8.90
CA GLY A 393 -4.64 -21.89 -10.06
C GLY A 393 -3.18 -21.51 -10.16
N LEU A 394 -2.73 -21.25 -11.38
CA LEU A 394 -1.42 -20.70 -11.70
C LEU A 394 -1.59 -19.36 -12.42
N ASN A 395 -0.81 -18.38 -12.01
CA ASN A 395 -0.87 -17.03 -12.56
C ASN A 395 0.52 -16.54 -12.97
N PRO A 396 1.00 -16.81 -14.19
CA PRO A 396 2.11 -16.04 -14.74
C PRO A 396 1.72 -14.59 -14.89
N PHE A 397 2.64 -13.69 -14.54
CA PHE A 397 2.38 -12.25 -14.58
C PHE A 397 3.60 -11.44 -14.97
N PHE A 398 3.32 -10.22 -15.42
CA PHE A 398 4.29 -9.19 -15.71
C PHE A 398 3.78 -7.86 -15.15
N ASP A 399 4.63 -7.17 -14.40
CA ASP A 399 4.31 -5.88 -13.80
C ASP A 399 5.29 -4.81 -14.27
N LEU A 400 4.80 -3.58 -14.43
CA LEU A 400 5.52 -2.43 -14.96
C LEU A 400 5.22 -1.19 -14.14
N GLY A 401 6.25 -0.38 -13.86
CA GLY A 401 6.13 0.96 -13.28
C GLY A 401 6.96 1.97 -14.06
N VAL A 402 6.44 3.19 -14.24
CA VAL A 402 7.15 4.28 -14.92
C VAL A 402 6.87 5.61 -14.21
N ILE A 403 7.84 6.51 -14.24
CA ILE A 403 7.67 7.88 -13.76
C ILE A 403 7.08 8.72 -14.88
N THR A 404 6.01 9.45 -14.58
CA THR A 404 5.35 10.39 -15.51
C THR A 404 5.71 11.84 -15.19
N GLN A 405 5.94 12.14 -13.90
CA GLN A 405 6.30 13.48 -13.42
C GLN A 405 7.42 13.36 -12.38
N PRO A 406 8.68 13.53 -12.77
CA PRO A 406 9.80 13.48 -11.83
C PRO A 406 9.83 14.71 -10.91
N TYR A 407 10.49 14.58 -9.77
CA TYR A 407 10.97 15.72 -9.00
C TYR A 407 12.10 16.42 -9.78
N LYS A 408 12.11 17.73 -9.75
CA LYS A 408 13.19 18.56 -10.29
C LYS A 408 14.20 18.80 -9.17
N LEU A 409 15.20 17.93 -9.07
CA LEU A 409 16.08 17.86 -7.91
C LEU A 409 16.87 19.15 -7.69
N ASP A 410 17.33 19.81 -8.75
CA ASP A 410 18.07 21.10 -8.65
C ASP A 410 17.16 22.22 -8.11
N GLU A 411 15.88 22.28 -8.58
CA GLU A 411 14.92 23.27 -8.10
C GLU A 411 14.59 23.05 -6.61
N LEU A 412 14.53 21.77 -6.14
CA LEU A 412 14.34 21.47 -4.72
C LEU A 412 15.52 21.94 -3.87
N VAL A 413 16.75 21.69 -4.34
CA VAL A 413 17.96 22.10 -3.65
C VAL A 413 18.04 23.62 -3.56
N GLU A 414 17.83 24.34 -4.66
CA GLU A 414 17.84 25.80 -4.67
C GLU A 414 16.81 26.36 -3.69
N LEU A 415 15.58 25.82 -3.71
CA LEU A 415 14.50 26.24 -2.83
C LEU A 415 14.83 26.00 -1.34
N HIS A 416 15.23 24.78 -0.98
CA HIS A 416 15.39 24.39 0.42
C HIS A 416 16.72 24.84 1.03
N THR A 417 17.69 25.23 0.20
CA THR A 417 18.95 25.86 0.64
C THR A 417 18.93 27.39 0.54
N GLU A 418 17.76 27.98 0.25
CA GLU A 418 17.57 29.43 0.10
C GLU A 418 18.55 30.05 -0.93
N GLY A 419 18.79 29.32 -2.02
CA GLY A 419 19.70 29.72 -3.08
C GLY A 419 21.21 29.58 -2.78
N LYS A 420 21.57 28.95 -1.65
CA LYS A 420 22.97 28.67 -1.31
C LYS A 420 23.64 27.74 -2.34
N PHE A 421 22.89 26.78 -2.84
CA PHE A 421 23.27 25.90 -3.93
C PHE A 421 22.23 25.95 -5.03
N THR A 422 22.68 25.93 -6.29
CA THR A 422 21.79 25.98 -7.47
C THR A 422 21.65 24.62 -8.14
N THR A 423 22.52 23.67 -7.79
CA THR A 423 22.48 22.31 -8.33
C THR A 423 22.64 21.27 -7.21
N LEU A 424 22.06 20.11 -7.43
CA LEU A 424 22.20 18.98 -6.52
C LEU A 424 23.66 18.54 -6.39
N ARG A 425 24.42 18.55 -7.48
CA ARG A 425 25.84 18.18 -7.46
C ARG A 425 26.65 19.08 -6.53
N GLU A 426 26.43 20.38 -6.57
CA GLU A 426 27.10 21.33 -5.66
C GLU A 426 26.80 21.01 -4.21
N SER A 427 25.51 20.80 -3.88
CA SER A 427 25.09 20.54 -2.50
C SER A 427 25.64 19.21 -1.96
N VAL A 428 25.60 18.14 -2.76
CA VAL A 428 26.15 16.82 -2.40
C VAL A 428 27.66 16.91 -2.18
N THR A 429 28.39 17.55 -3.08
CA THR A 429 29.84 17.70 -2.96
C THR A 429 30.22 18.56 -1.76
N ALA A 430 29.46 19.62 -1.46
CA ALA A 430 29.70 20.48 -0.30
C ALA A 430 29.46 19.72 1.04
N SER A 431 28.65 18.70 1.06
CA SER A 431 28.47 17.83 2.24
C SER A 431 29.57 16.76 2.41
N GLY A 432 30.53 16.69 1.48
CA GLY A 432 31.61 15.71 1.50
C GLY A 432 31.25 14.37 0.85
N ASP A 433 30.09 14.27 0.22
CA ASP A 433 29.65 13.07 -0.48
C ASP A 433 30.05 13.09 -1.96
N ASN A 434 30.27 11.91 -2.55
CA ASN A 434 30.47 11.79 -3.99
C ASN A 434 29.13 11.66 -4.71
N PHE A 435 28.79 12.64 -5.54
CA PHE A 435 27.52 12.66 -6.28
C PHE A 435 27.28 11.39 -7.11
N ASP A 436 28.30 10.88 -7.76
CA ASP A 436 28.18 9.75 -8.68
C ASP A 436 27.92 8.41 -7.97
N ASP A 437 28.08 8.35 -6.65
CA ASP A 437 27.70 7.19 -5.85
C ASP A 437 26.18 7.14 -5.61
N TYR A 438 25.51 8.28 -5.55
CA TYR A 438 24.10 8.37 -5.18
C TYR A 438 23.17 8.63 -6.36
N PHE A 439 23.66 9.30 -7.41
CA PHE A 439 22.80 9.74 -8.50
C PHE A 439 23.36 9.35 -9.87
N SER A 440 22.46 9.03 -10.80
CA SER A 440 22.77 8.91 -12.22
C SER A 440 22.74 10.28 -12.89
N THR A 441 23.68 10.50 -13.81
CA THR A 441 23.72 11.68 -14.68
C THR A 441 22.96 11.49 -15.97
N ASP A 442 22.57 10.24 -16.29
CA ASP A 442 21.80 9.94 -17.50
C ASP A 442 20.32 10.28 -17.26
N LYS A 443 19.85 11.32 -17.94
CA LYS A 443 18.43 11.75 -17.85
C LYS A 443 17.45 10.67 -18.30
N ARG A 444 17.89 9.68 -19.08
CA ARG A 444 17.02 8.55 -19.50
C ARG A 444 16.65 7.65 -18.34
N ASP A 445 17.49 7.55 -17.33
CA ASP A 445 17.27 6.71 -16.15
C ASP A 445 16.01 7.13 -15.39
N ILE A 446 15.62 8.40 -15.44
CA ILE A 446 14.39 8.90 -14.80
C ILE A 446 13.15 8.21 -15.39
N TYR A 447 13.12 8.04 -16.72
CA TYR A 447 11.94 7.53 -17.43
C TYR A 447 12.07 6.05 -17.82
N MET A 448 13.16 5.40 -17.43
CA MET A 448 13.33 3.97 -17.70
C MET A 448 12.25 3.16 -16.99
N PRO A 449 11.62 2.20 -17.69
CA PRO A 449 10.58 1.37 -17.07
C PRO A 449 11.18 0.40 -16.03
N HIS A 450 10.54 0.34 -14.89
CA HIS A 450 10.79 -0.65 -13.84
C HIS A 450 9.94 -1.88 -14.13
N MET A 451 10.55 -3.01 -14.44
CA MET A 451 9.86 -4.21 -14.94
C MET A 451 10.15 -5.42 -14.08
N THR A 452 9.11 -6.21 -13.85
CA THR A 452 9.21 -7.45 -13.09
C THR A 452 8.37 -8.55 -13.75
N ALA A 453 8.74 -9.80 -13.51
CA ALA A 453 8.00 -10.96 -13.96
C ALA A 453 7.87 -12.00 -12.84
N GLY A 454 6.86 -12.84 -12.90
CA GLY A 454 6.69 -13.84 -11.86
C GLY A 454 5.59 -14.86 -12.12
N LEU A 455 5.40 -15.71 -11.13
CA LEU A 455 4.42 -16.79 -11.12
C LEU A 455 3.68 -16.81 -9.79
N GLY A 456 2.36 -16.83 -9.82
CA GLY A 456 1.50 -16.98 -8.66
C GLY A 456 0.89 -18.37 -8.58
N LEU A 457 0.87 -18.95 -7.38
CA LEU A 457 0.06 -20.12 -7.03
C LEU A 457 -1.16 -19.62 -6.25
N LYS A 458 -2.37 -20.02 -6.66
CA LYS A 458 -3.62 -19.62 -6.02
C LYS A 458 -4.36 -20.86 -5.54
N ILE A 459 -4.85 -20.82 -4.30
CA ILE A 459 -5.73 -21.85 -3.75
C ILE A 459 -7.02 -21.14 -3.36
N GLY A 460 -8.07 -21.43 -4.11
CA GLY A 460 -9.39 -20.85 -3.86
C GLY A 460 -10.34 -21.82 -3.18
N MET A 461 -11.19 -21.30 -2.29
CA MET A 461 -12.26 -22.05 -1.64
C MET A 461 -13.57 -21.27 -1.82
N ASN A 462 -14.60 -21.91 -2.36
CA ASN A 462 -15.96 -21.39 -2.59
C ASN A 462 -15.99 -20.06 -3.34
N GLU A 463 -15.03 -19.80 -4.24
CA GLU A 463 -14.91 -18.58 -5.05
C GLU A 463 -14.64 -17.28 -4.24
N ASN A 464 -14.80 -17.29 -2.92
CA ASN A 464 -14.73 -16.11 -2.07
C ASN A 464 -13.43 -16.01 -1.25
N PHE A 465 -12.80 -17.12 -0.99
CA PHE A 465 -11.57 -17.19 -0.25
C PHE A 465 -10.45 -17.65 -1.19
N VAL A 466 -9.43 -16.84 -1.37
CA VAL A 466 -8.28 -17.16 -2.21
C VAL A 466 -7.01 -16.92 -1.41
N LEU A 467 -6.22 -17.95 -1.21
CA LEU A 467 -4.84 -17.83 -0.72
C LEU A 467 -3.93 -17.67 -1.93
N SER A 468 -3.12 -16.65 -1.94
CA SER A 468 -2.18 -16.31 -3.00
C SER A 468 -0.76 -16.45 -2.51
N CYS A 469 0.06 -17.19 -3.25
CA CYS A 469 1.50 -17.28 -3.07
C CYS A 469 2.17 -16.83 -4.37
N ASP A 470 2.69 -15.60 -4.39
CA ASP A 470 3.33 -15.02 -5.57
C ASP A 470 4.86 -15.05 -5.41
N TRP A 471 5.53 -15.49 -6.45
CA TRP A 471 6.97 -15.42 -6.59
C TRP A 471 7.29 -14.47 -7.74
N ALA A 472 8.10 -13.45 -7.48
CA ALA A 472 8.38 -12.38 -8.41
C ALA A 472 9.86 -12.02 -8.42
N MET A 473 10.38 -11.68 -9.60
CA MET A 473 11.75 -11.22 -9.78
C MET A 473 11.80 -9.90 -10.57
N PRO A 474 12.67 -8.98 -10.19
CA PRO A 474 12.91 -7.78 -10.97
C PRO A 474 13.77 -8.11 -12.20
N LEU A 475 13.55 -7.40 -13.30
CA LEU A 475 14.40 -7.50 -14.49
C LEU A 475 15.64 -6.59 -14.40
N ASN A 476 15.63 -5.62 -13.48
CA ASN A 476 16.75 -4.74 -13.20
C ASN A 476 17.20 -4.88 -11.72
N LYS A 477 18.48 -5.08 -11.51
CA LYS A 477 19.07 -5.21 -10.16
C LYS A 477 18.94 -3.94 -9.30
N GLN A 478 18.75 -2.79 -9.92
CA GLN A 478 18.46 -1.53 -9.23
C GLN A 478 17.07 -1.51 -8.56
N ASP A 479 16.17 -2.39 -8.97
CA ASP A 479 14.86 -2.54 -8.35
C ASP A 479 14.85 -3.53 -7.18
N ASN A 480 15.70 -4.52 -7.22
CA ASN A 480 15.97 -5.44 -6.13
C ASN A 480 17.14 -6.36 -6.54
N GLN A 481 18.10 -6.57 -5.67
CA GLN A 481 19.18 -7.52 -5.94
C GLN A 481 18.83 -8.97 -5.59
N LYS A 482 17.79 -9.20 -4.82
CA LYS A 482 17.27 -10.55 -4.62
C LYS A 482 16.68 -11.03 -5.94
N TRP A 483 17.08 -12.19 -6.39
CA TRP A 483 16.56 -12.76 -7.62
C TRP A 483 15.11 -13.22 -7.53
N ALA A 484 14.54 -13.32 -6.31
CA ALA A 484 13.17 -13.71 -6.07
C ALA A 484 12.62 -13.10 -4.78
N ASN A 485 11.39 -12.60 -4.84
CA ASN A 485 10.61 -12.16 -3.70
C ASN A 485 9.33 -12.99 -3.61
N PHE A 486 8.94 -13.36 -2.39
CA PHE A 486 7.75 -14.13 -2.11
C PHE A 486 6.73 -13.28 -1.36
N TYR A 487 5.48 -13.41 -1.75
CA TYR A 487 4.34 -12.75 -1.14
C TYR A 487 3.24 -13.77 -0.88
N VAL A 488 2.79 -13.87 0.37
CA VAL A 488 1.66 -14.72 0.76
C VAL A 488 0.55 -13.83 1.30
N LYS A 489 -0.59 -13.81 0.64
CA LYS A 489 -1.70 -12.92 0.98
C LYS A 489 -3.05 -13.49 0.55
N MET A 490 -4.11 -12.81 1.03
CA MET A 490 -5.47 -13.13 0.67
C MET A 490 -5.91 -12.40 -0.59
N GLY A 491 -6.54 -13.11 -1.52
CA GLY A 491 -7.09 -12.56 -2.76
C GLY A 491 -6.11 -12.54 -3.94
N TYR A 492 -6.61 -12.09 -5.07
CA TYR A 492 -5.79 -11.72 -6.24
C TYR A 492 -5.21 -10.33 -6.04
N LEU A 493 -4.22 -9.94 -6.86
CA LEU A 493 -3.65 -8.60 -6.80
C LEU A 493 -4.71 -7.52 -7.13
N PHE A 494 -5.59 -7.80 -8.07
CA PHE A 494 -6.65 -6.89 -8.52
C PHE A 494 -7.85 -7.65 -9.08
#